data_e61f71e8a859d20df916847635c82176
#
_entry.id   e61f71e8a859d20df916847635c82176
#
_cell.length_a   1.000
_cell.length_b   1.000
_cell.length_c   1.000
_cell.angle_alpha   90.00
_cell.angle_beta   90.00
_cell.angle_gamma   90.00
#
_symmetry.space_group_name_H-M   'P 1'
#
loop_
_entity.id
_entity.type
_entity.pdbx_description
1 polymer ?
#
loop_
_entity_poly.entity_id
_entity_poly.type
_entity_poly.pdbx_seq_one_letter_code
_entity_poly.pdbx_strand_id
1 'polypeptide(L)'
;ANTGVPLLTVMTNNRVYYNDVEHQEKVAIHRGRPVENKLVGMEMAKPPVDFANLARTFSVHGEGPITEPEQIRPAVERAIKVIKEEKRPALVDVYMQMV
;
A
#
# COMPACT_ATOMS: atom_id res chain seq x y z
N ALA A 1 -7.78 -13.78 5.63
CA ALA A 1 -8.63 -14.01 6.81
C ALA A 1 -9.51 -15.23 6.65
N ASN A 2 -10.22 -15.36 5.54
CA ASN A 2 -11.22 -16.42 5.34
C ASN A 2 -10.64 -17.85 5.42
N THR A 3 -9.40 -18.07 5.01
CA THR A 3 -8.73 -19.39 5.04
C THR A 3 -8.04 -19.67 6.38
N GLY A 4 -7.99 -18.71 7.30
CA GLY A 4 -7.31 -18.85 8.60
C GLY A 4 -5.79 -18.87 8.53
N VAL A 5 -5.19 -18.58 7.39
CA VAL A 5 -3.72 -18.59 7.25
C VAL A 5 -3.14 -17.31 7.86
N PRO A 6 -2.24 -17.43 8.86
CA PRO A 6 -1.58 -16.27 9.45
C PRO A 6 -0.45 -15.78 8.52
N LEU A 7 -0.74 -14.74 7.76
CA LEU A 7 0.15 -14.16 6.77
C LEU A 7 0.51 -12.72 7.15
N LEU A 8 1.78 -12.37 7.01
CA LEU A 8 2.22 -10.98 7.08
C LEU A 8 2.21 -10.35 5.68
N THR A 9 1.48 -9.24 5.55
CA THR A 9 1.54 -8.39 4.37
C THR A 9 2.20 -7.07 4.74
N VAL A 10 3.31 -6.74 4.12
CA VAL A 10 3.91 -5.41 4.19
C VAL A 10 3.59 -4.69 2.89
N MET A 11 2.76 -3.66 2.98
CA MET A 11 2.33 -2.91 1.82
C MET A 11 3.22 -1.69 1.62
N THR A 12 3.91 -1.63 0.49
CA THR A 12 4.68 -0.46 0.07
C THR A 12 3.74 0.47 -0.69
N ASN A 13 3.14 1.42 0.03
CA ASN A 13 2.05 2.24 -0.47
C ASN A 13 2.56 3.57 -1.03
N ASN A 14 2.73 3.65 -2.35
CA ASN A 14 3.10 4.89 -3.03
C ASN A 14 1.87 5.72 -3.48
N ARG A 15 0.65 5.26 -3.24
CA ARG A 15 -0.63 5.94 -3.54
C ARG A 15 -0.83 6.28 -5.02
N VAL A 16 -0.15 5.57 -5.91
CA VAL A 16 -0.24 5.79 -7.36
C VAL A 16 0.07 4.50 -8.12
N TYR A 17 -0.57 4.32 -9.26
CA TYR A 17 -0.18 3.30 -10.24
C TYR A 17 0.96 3.84 -11.11
N TYR A 18 2.15 3.98 -10.53
CA TYR A 18 3.25 4.70 -11.16
C TYR A 18 3.76 4.04 -12.45
N ASN A 19 3.79 2.73 -12.50
CA ASN A 19 4.16 2.01 -13.71
C ASN A 19 3.23 2.36 -14.89
N ASP A 20 1.94 2.51 -14.62
CA ASP A 20 0.96 2.88 -15.63
C ASP A 20 1.11 4.36 -16.04
N VAL A 21 1.47 5.23 -15.10
CA VAL A 21 1.79 6.64 -15.39
C VAL A 21 2.96 6.73 -16.37
N GLU A 22 4.06 6.00 -16.11
CA GLU A 22 5.21 5.95 -17.01
C GLU A 22 4.84 5.38 -18.38
N HIS A 23 4.05 4.32 -18.40
CA HIS A 23 3.61 3.70 -19.66
C HIS A 23 2.77 4.65 -20.48
N GLN A 24 1.80 5.33 -19.87
CA GLN A 24 0.98 6.34 -20.56
C GLN A 24 1.82 7.47 -21.12
N GLU A 25 2.80 7.96 -20.36
CA GLU A 25 3.71 9.00 -20.82
C GLU A 25 4.50 8.56 -22.07
N LYS A 26 5.09 7.38 -22.02
CA LYS A 26 5.84 6.81 -23.15
C LYS A 26 4.97 6.64 -24.40
N VAL A 27 3.75 6.13 -24.23
CA VAL A 27 2.81 5.94 -25.34
C VAL A 27 2.35 7.30 -25.91
N ALA A 28 2.08 8.29 -25.05
CA ALA A 28 1.69 9.63 -25.49
C ALA A 28 2.81 10.28 -26.31
N ILE A 29 4.05 10.24 -25.83
CA ILE A 29 5.22 10.75 -26.55
C ILE A 29 5.37 10.06 -27.90
N HIS A 30 5.30 8.73 -27.93
CA HIS A 30 5.43 7.95 -29.16
C HIS A 30 4.35 8.32 -30.20
N ARG A 31 3.15 8.67 -29.75
CA ARG A 31 2.02 9.07 -30.60
C ARG A 31 1.91 10.56 -30.83
N GLY A 32 2.86 11.38 -30.36
CA GLY A 32 2.82 12.83 -30.49
C GLY A 32 1.66 13.49 -29.75
N ARG A 33 1.22 12.91 -28.64
CA ARG A 33 0.11 13.42 -27.82
C ARG A 33 0.61 14.10 -26.56
N PRO A 34 -0.17 15.05 -25.99
CA PRO A 34 0.17 15.68 -24.71
C PRO A 34 0.26 14.66 -23.57
N VAL A 35 1.11 14.96 -22.56
CA VAL A 35 1.38 14.08 -21.41
C VAL A 35 0.73 14.56 -20.10
N GLU A 36 0.03 15.70 -20.14
CA GLU A 36 -0.51 16.38 -18.94
C GLU A 36 -1.49 15.50 -18.16
N ASN A 37 -2.21 14.64 -18.85
CA ASN A 37 -3.27 13.82 -18.25
C ASN A 37 -2.78 12.43 -17.79
N LYS A 38 -1.47 12.19 -17.72
CA LYS A 38 -0.91 10.88 -17.38
C LYS A 38 -1.28 10.39 -15.97
N LEU A 39 -1.65 11.31 -15.06
CA LEU A 39 -2.06 10.98 -13.70
C LEU A 39 -3.56 10.69 -13.55
N VAL A 40 -4.36 11.02 -14.56
CA VAL A 40 -5.82 10.83 -14.48
C VAL A 40 -6.16 9.35 -14.31
N GLY A 41 -6.85 9.03 -13.22
CA GLY A 41 -7.22 7.65 -12.88
C GLY A 41 -6.09 6.80 -12.29
N MET A 42 -4.88 7.35 -12.18
CA MET A 42 -3.71 6.62 -11.63
C MET A 42 -3.37 6.99 -10.20
N GLU A 43 -3.73 8.20 -9.78
CA GLU A 43 -3.48 8.70 -8.44
C GLU A 43 -4.55 8.22 -7.46
N MET A 44 -4.13 7.67 -6.31
CA MET A 44 -5.00 7.14 -5.25
C MET A 44 -4.80 7.88 -3.93
N ALA A 45 -4.47 9.16 -4.01
CA ALA A 45 -4.13 9.98 -2.85
C ALA A 45 -5.26 10.92 -2.38
N LYS A 46 -6.36 11.00 -3.14
CA LYS A 46 -7.44 11.98 -2.87
C LYS A 46 -8.84 11.37 -3.00
N PRO A 47 -9.42 10.84 -1.92
CA PRO A 47 -8.80 10.64 -0.61
C PRO A 47 -7.84 9.43 -0.62
N PRO A 48 -6.84 9.40 0.27
CA PRO A 48 -6.00 8.23 0.42
C PRO A 48 -6.81 7.08 1.02
N VAL A 49 -6.52 5.85 0.59
CA VAL A 49 -7.13 4.66 1.18
C VAL A 49 -6.44 4.35 2.50
N ASP A 50 -7.21 4.19 3.56
CA ASP A 50 -6.70 3.70 4.85
C ASP A 50 -6.69 2.17 4.85
N PHE A 51 -5.60 1.60 4.34
CA PHE A 51 -5.47 0.14 4.22
C PHE A 51 -5.36 -0.55 5.58
N ALA A 52 -4.79 0.10 6.59
CA ALA A 52 -4.72 -0.48 7.93
C ALA A 52 -6.12 -0.63 8.53
N ASN A 53 -6.97 0.39 8.39
CA ASN A 53 -8.36 0.32 8.84
C ASN A 53 -9.18 -0.68 8.01
N LEU A 54 -8.97 -0.72 6.71
CA LEU A 54 -9.62 -1.71 5.84
C LEU A 54 -9.25 -3.14 6.27
N ALA A 55 -7.99 -3.39 6.60
CA ALA A 55 -7.55 -4.69 7.12
C ALA A 55 -8.31 -5.07 8.41
N ARG A 56 -8.48 -4.12 9.32
CA ARG A 56 -9.21 -4.35 10.58
C ARG A 56 -10.66 -4.76 10.36
N THR A 57 -11.31 -4.25 9.32
CA THR A 57 -12.69 -4.64 9.00
C THR A 57 -12.82 -6.12 8.62
N PHE A 58 -11.71 -6.76 8.19
CA PHE A 58 -11.63 -8.19 7.90
C PHE A 58 -11.01 -9.00 9.06
N SER A 59 -10.93 -8.44 10.26
CA SER A 59 -10.29 -9.05 11.42
C SER A 59 -8.78 -9.35 11.21
N VAL A 60 -8.15 -8.63 10.29
CA VAL A 60 -6.71 -8.65 10.09
C VAL A 60 -6.09 -7.58 10.99
N HIS A 61 -4.96 -7.90 11.64
CA HIS A 61 -4.22 -6.89 12.38
C HIS A 61 -3.68 -5.84 11.41
N GLY A 62 -4.06 -4.58 11.57
CA GLY A 62 -3.67 -3.50 10.67
C GLY A 62 -2.87 -2.43 11.40
N GLU A 63 -1.71 -2.07 10.85
CA GLU A 63 -0.91 -0.94 11.32
C GLU A 63 -0.54 -0.04 10.15
N GLY A 64 -0.62 1.26 10.38
CA GLY A 64 -0.28 2.26 9.39
C GLY A 64 -1.32 3.38 9.29
N PRO A 65 -1.08 4.34 8.39
CA PRO A 65 0.11 4.43 7.55
C PRO A 65 1.38 4.75 8.35
N ILE A 66 2.46 4.03 8.08
CA ILE A 66 3.77 4.30 8.66
C ILE A 66 4.46 5.33 7.76
N THR A 67 4.78 6.50 8.33
CA THR A 67 5.40 7.61 7.60
C THR A 67 6.87 7.81 7.97
N GLU A 68 7.30 7.29 9.13
CA GLU A 68 8.66 7.45 9.64
C GLU A 68 9.42 6.13 9.55
N PRO A 69 10.60 6.09 8.89
CA PRO A 69 11.36 4.84 8.69
C PRO A 69 11.67 4.07 9.99
N GLU A 70 11.96 4.78 11.07
CA GLU A 70 12.27 4.16 12.36
C GLU A 70 11.07 3.44 13.00
N GLN A 71 9.86 3.69 12.54
CA GLN A 71 8.65 3.04 13.03
C GLN A 71 8.33 1.74 12.27
N ILE A 72 8.99 1.49 11.14
CA ILE A 72 8.72 0.30 10.31
C ILE A 72 9.05 -0.98 11.08
N ARG A 73 10.26 -1.06 11.63
CA ARG A 73 10.70 -2.26 12.34
C ARG A 73 9.81 -2.60 13.54
N PRO A 74 9.49 -1.66 14.45
CA PRO A 74 8.59 -1.95 15.56
C PRO A 74 7.21 -2.43 15.10
N ALA A 75 6.66 -1.84 14.03
CA ALA A 75 5.36 -2.24 13.49
C ALA A 75 5.39 -3.67 12.95
N VAL A 76 6.44 -4.03 12.22
CA VAL A 76 6.62 -5.39 11.70
C VAL A 76 6.80 -6.39 12.85
N GLU A 77 7.54 -6.04 13.89
CA GLU A 77 7.73 -6.91 15.08
C GLU A 77 6.40 -7.15 15.80
N ARG A 78 5.56 -6.12 15.96
CA ARG A 78 4.21 -6.28 16.54
C ARG A 78 3.32 -7.17 15.67
N ALA A 79 3.37 -6.99 14.35
CA ALA A 79 2.62 -7.81 13.41
C ALA A 79 3.05 -9.28 13.47
N ILE A 80 4.34 -9.56 13.53
CA ILE A 80 4.87 -10.92 13.67
C ILE A 80 4.40 -11.55 15.00
N LYS A 81 4.38 -10.77 16.07
CA LYS A 81 3.89 -11.24 17.38
C LYS A 81 2.43 -11.69 17.30
N VAL A 82 1.58 -10.89 16.66
CA VAL A 82 0.17 -11.23 16.44
C VAL A 82 0.03 -12.54 15.64
N ILE A 83 0.81 -12.70 14.58
CA ILE A 83 0.81 -13.91 13.76
C ILE A 83 1.18 -15.14 14.58
N LYS A 84 2.24 -15.04 15.40
CA LYS A 84 2.73 -16.15 16.20
C LYS A 84 1.80 -16.52 17.36
N GLU A 85 1.30 -15.52 18.08
CA GLU A 85 0.52 -15.72 19.31
C GLU A 85 -0.97 -15.89 19.05
N GLU A 86 -1.53 -15.08 18.15
CA GLU A 86 -2.97 -15.07 17.89
C GLU A 86 -3.38 -15.86 16.64
N LYS A 87 -2.41 -16.34 15.84
CA LYS A 87 -2.67 -17.07 14.58
C LYS A 87 -3.57 -16.29 13.61
N ARG A 88 -3.43 -14.98 13.60
CA ARG A 88 -4.22 -14.04 12.84
C ARG A 88 -3.34 -13.34 11.81
N PRO A 89 -3.81 -13.09 10.58
CA PRO A 89 -3.02 -12.35 9.58
C PRO A 89 -2.82 -10.89 10.01
N ALA A 90 -1.77 -10.28 9.47
CA ALA A 90 -1.41 -8.90 9.76
C ALA A 90 -1.02 -8.15 8.50
N LEU A 91 -1.35 -6.85 8.45
CA LEU A 91 -0.97 -5.94 7.38
C LEU A 91 -0.29 -4.71 7.99
N VAL A 92 0.84 -4.35 7.42
CA VAL A 92 1.56 -3.10 7.76
C VAL A 92 1.60 -2.24 6.50
N ASP A 93 0.94 -1.07 6.56
CA ASP A 93 0.89 -0.12 5.46
C ASP A 93 2.02 0.90 5.63
N VAL A 94 2.99 0.88 4.72
CA VAL A 94 4.17 1.78 4.75
C VAL A 94 4.05 2.78 3.60
N TYR A 95 3.97 4.06 3.93
CA TYR A 95 3.94 5.12 2.93
C TYR A 95 5.31 5.28 2.28
N MET A 96 5.29 5.27 0.95
CA MET A 96 6.44 5.49 0.09
C MET A 96 6.26 6.80 -0.67
N GLN A 97 7.31 7.26 -1.34
CA GLN A 97 7.20 8.36 -2.30
C GLN A 97 6.26 7.97 -3.45
N MET A 98 5.59 8.97 -4.02
CA MET A 98 4.69 8.77 -5.17
C MET A 98 5.47 8.62 -6.49
N VAL A 99 6.37 7.70 -6.50
CA VAL A 99 7.20 7.41 -7.69
C VAL A 99 7.26 5.91 -7.94
#